data_bc290f4cf1241453676799851abef195
#
_entry.id   bc290f4cf1241453676799851abef195
#
_cell.length_a   1.000
_cell.length_b   1.000
_cell.length_c   1.000
_cell.angle_alpha   90.00
_cell.angle_beta   90.00
_cell.angle_gamma   90.00
#
_symmetry.space_group_name_H-M   'P 1'
#
loop_
_entity.id
_entity.type
_entity.pdbx_description
1 polymer ?
#
loop_
_entity_poly.entity_id
_entity_poly.type
_entity_poly.pdbx_seq_one_letter_code
_entity_poly.pdbx_strand_id
1 'polypeptide(L)'
;MELNKTRLAIVLLFLSCIAPAVGQVNPYLRSLTIAPPIDSVVIDTLSIVPGSLTLTTKSTATIYSSDLYTVNFAKGTVVFNPQLTDTLIAHYQAFPVNFTQAYWHRDYKESLSPDSLLLQPKQWSSDPAEPSPWPNGLEVTGSVMRGVGVGNNQDATVSSSLNLQINGNITDEIRVEGAIADRTVPFQPEGNTRRLQEFEKVYLKVYTNKFAIRGGDIDISPVKQGLLTFNRNVKGISYTYSPSDSLKVSTAFAVARGKFARNQFAGAEGNQGPYRLMGTQGESYIVVLAGSERVYVDGVLLQRGADAQYTIDYNLAEVVFTPLFPITSNSRIAVEFEYSEMSFARFTSYVGAEKRFKRISVWASAFSESDSKNQPLDQDLSPTEVNLLKGVGDNLNQAWVNTAQSTDFDPEKLLYQQVDTTVNGATYTIFRQTSNPSAQVYQVTFSYVGEGKGSYTPDFGGVNGRVYKWVAPTNGLLQGSYEPKRLLVTPKQKQLFALGSAINIAKKGALMVEGAVSRNDLNRFSTLDAGDDVG
;
A
#
# COMPACT_ATOMS: atom_id res chain seq x y z
N MET A 1 25.47 -34.21 -16.76
CA MET A 1 24.51 -34.58 -17.84
C MET A 1 23.07 -34.35 -17.43
N GLU A 2 22.80 -33.36 -16.54
CA GLU A 2 21.44 -33.03 -16.07
C GLU A 2 20.91 -31.63 -16.51
N LEU A 3 21.75 -30.84 -17.18
CA LEU A 3 21.34 -29.49 -17.63
C LEU A 3 20.46 -29.47 -18.92
N ASN A 4 20.32 -30.61 -19.62
CA ASN A 4 19.57 -30.66 -20.89
C ASN A 4 18.07 -30.99 -20.73
N LYS A 5 17.64 -31.52 -19.59
CA LYS A 5 16.22 -31.90 -19.40
C LYS A 5 15.34 -30.68 -19.06
N THR A 6 15.88 -29.71 -18.33
CA THR A 6 15.14 -28.49 -17.94
C THR A 6 14.94 -27.53 -19.13
N ARG A 7 15.92 -27.45 -20.03
CA ARG A 7 15.79 -26.64 -21.28
C ARG A 7 14.81 -27.24 -22.26
N LEU A 8 14.75 -28.58 -22.35
CA LEU A 8 13.79 -29.27 -23.19
C LEU A 8 12.35 -29.13 -22.66
N ALA A 9 12.15 -29.10 -21.35
CA ALA A 9 10.84 -28.88 -20.74
C ALA A 9 10.33 -27.45 -20.94
N ILE A 10 11.20 -26.45 -20.92
CA ILE A 10 10.85 -25.04 -21.16
C ILE A 10 10.49 -24.83 -22.65
N VAL A 11 11.21 -25.46 -23.59
CA VAL A 11 10.89 -25.39 -25.04
C VAL A 11 9.58 -26.11 -25.34
N LEU A 12 9.28 -27.24 -24.70
CA LEU A 12 8.00 -27.94 -24.84
C LEU A 12 6.83 -27.16 -24.23
N LEU A 13 7.05 -26.40 -23.13
CA LEU A 13 6.03 -25.53 -22.54
C LEU A 13 5.72 -24.32 -23.47
N PHE A 14 6.70 -23.79 -24.18
CA PHE A 14 6.48 -22.72 -25.17
C PHE A 14 5.85 -23.20 -26.47
N LEU A 15 6.09 -24.46 -26.88
CA LEU A 15 5.43 -25.02 -28.05
C LEU A 15 3.97 -25.43 -27.83
N SER A 16 3.56 -25.67 -26.56
CA SER A 16 2.15 -25.94 -26.22
C SER A 16 1.25 -24.71 -26.23
N CYS A 17 1.83 -23.50 -26.29
CA CYS A 17 1.07 -22.23 -26.40
C CYS A 17 0.78 -21.81 -27.84
N ILE A 18 1.22 -22.56 -28.86
CA ILE A 18 0.81 -22.36 -30.24
C ILE A 18 -0.31 -23.37 -30.57
N ALA A 19 -1.40 -23.30 -29.83
CA ALA A 19 -2.67 -23.81 -30.34
C ALA A 19 -3.09 -22.88 -31.49
N PRO A 20 -3.44 -23.41 -32.68
CA PRO A 20 -4.04 -22.58 -33.70
C PRO A 20 -5.25 -21.91 -33.08
N ALA A 21 -5.33 -20.57 -33.22
CA ALA A 21 -6.53 -19.83 -32.85
C ALA A 21 -7.67 -20.40 -33.73
N VAL A 22 -8.36 -21.40 -33.23
CA VAL A 22 -9.66 -21.80 -33.75
C VAL A 22 -10.51 -20.55 -33.51
N GLY A 23 -10.88 -19.90 -34.64
CA GLY A 23 -11.66 -18.68 -34.57
C GLY A 23 -12.81 -18.93 -33.62
N GLN A 24 -12.96 -18.06 -32.62
CA GLN A 24 -14.09 -18.16 -31.67
C GLN A 24 -15.36 -18.14 -32.52
N VAL A 25 -16.02 -19.29 -32.63
CA VAL A 25 -17.36 -19.36 -33.20
C VAL A 25 -18.22 -18.46 -32.32
N ASN A 26 -18.74 -17.38 -32.92
CA ASN A 26 -19.61 -16.45 -32.15
C ASN A 26 -20.82 -17.26 -31.66
N PRO A 27 -20.98 -17.50 -30.36
CA PRO A 27 -22.04 -18.36 -29.81
C PRO A 27 -23.44 -17.80 -30.06
N TYR A 28 -23.55 -16.55 -30.50
CA TYR A 28 -24.80 -15.88 -30.81
C TYR A 28 -25.17 -15.95 -32.30
N LEU A 29 -24.28 -16.45 -33.19
CA LEU A 29 -24.58 -16.70 -34.59
C LEU A 29 -25.30 -18.06 -34.71
N ARG A 30 -26.53 -18.05 -35.21
CA ARG A 30 -27.40 -19.22 -35.26
C ARG A 30 -27.96 -19.42 -36.69
N SER A 31 -28.30 -20.65 -37.00
CA SER A 31 -29.02 -20.97 -38.21
C SER A 31 -30.18 -21.93 -37.91
N LEU A 32 -31.33 -21.71 -38.60
CA LEU A 32 -32.52 -22.54 -38.50
C LEU A 32 -33.07 -22.82 -39.89
N THR A 33 -33.47 -24.06 -40.12
CA THR A 33 -34.17 -24.45 -41.38
C THR A 33 -35.67 -24.39 -41.14
N ILE A 34 -36.34 -23.63 -42.00
CA ILE A 34 -37.82 -23.42 -41.96
C ILE A 34 -38.42 -24.15 -43.11
N ALA A 35 -39.26 -25.15 -42.87
CA ALA A 35 -39.95 -25.96 -43.89
C ALA A 35 -41.40 -25.54 -44.08
N PRO A 36 -41.91 -25.44 -45.32
CA PRO A 36 -43.29 -25.10 -45.60
C PRO A 36 -44.24 -26.25 -45.29
N PRO A 37 -45.57 -26.01 -45.19
CA PRO A 37 -46.23 -24.70 -45.30
C PRO A 37 -46.33 -24.01 -43.94
N ILE A 38 -45.93 -22.74 -43.83
CA ILE A 38 -45.90 -21.97 -42.60
C ILE A 38 -46.29 -20.52 -42.88
N ASP A 39 -47.19 -19.95 -42.07
CA ASP A 39 -47.56 -18.54 -42.09
C ASP A 39 -46.70 -17.75 -41.11
N SER A 40 -46.28 -18.37 -39.99
CA SER A 40 -45.41 -17.75 -39.00
C SER A 40 -44.57 -18.78 -38.26
N VAL A 41 -43.38 -18.40 -37.88
CA VAL A 41 -42.44 -19.27 -37.17
C VAL A 41 -41.72 -18.50 -36.05
N VAL A 42 -41.50 -19.14 -34.91
CA VAL A 42 -40.57 -18.68 -33.88
C VAL A 42 -39.19 -19.16 -34.26
N ILE A 43 -38.30 -18.25 -34.63
CA ILE A 43 -36.95 -18.56 -35.01
C ILE A 43 -36.08 -18.85 -33.79
N ASP A 44 -36.27 -18.07 -32.71
CA ASP A 44 -35.54 -18.24 -31.49
C ASP A 44 -36.42 -17.88 -30.26
N THR A 45 -36.09 -18.47 -29.13
CA THR A 45 -36.69 -18.11 -27.83
C THR A 45 -36.06 -16.84 -27.25
N LEU A 46 -34.91 -16.41 -27.77
CA LEU A 46 -34.20 -15.18 -27.44
C LEU A 46 -34.56 -14.09 -28.47
N SER A 47 -34.29 -12.85 -28.10
CA SER A 47 -34.47 -11.73 -29.03
C SER A 47 -33.39 -11.73 -30.11
N ILE A 48 -33.76 -11.40 -31.34
CA ILE A 48 -32.84 -11.37 -32.50
C ILE A 48 -32.28 -9.96 -32.65
N VAL A 49 -31.01 -9.87 -33.03
CA VAL A 49 -30.36 -8.59 -33.32
C VAL A 49 -30.95 -7.99 -34.61
N PRO A 50 -31.51 -6.78 -34.57
CA PRO A 50 -32.08 -6.13 -35.76
C PRO A 50 -31.05 -6.02 -36.89
N GLY A 51 -31.47 -6.36 -38.10
CA GLY A 51 -30.61 -6.35 -39.29
C GLY A 51 -29.66 -7.54 -39.45
N SER A 52 -29.63 -8.49 -38.51
CA SER A 52 -28.78 -9.69 -38.59
C SER A 52 -29.46 -10.87 -39.31
N LEU A 53 -30.77 -10.84 -39.48
CA LEU A 53 -31.52 -11.92 -40.08
C LEU A 53 -31.37 -11.90 -41.59
N THR A 54 -30.94 -13.02 -42.17
CA THR A 54 -30.89 -13.27 -43.59
C THR A 54 -31.59 -14.60 -43.87
N LEU A 55 -32.61 -14.57 -44.73
CA LEU A 55 -33.32 -15.76 -45.17
C LEU A 55 -32.85 -16.14 -46.57
N THR A 56 -32.46 -17.41 -46.78
CA THR A 56 -32.03 -17.93 -48.08
C THR A 56 -32.83 -19.16 -48.44
N THR A 57 -33.21 -19.27 -49.71
CA THR A 57 -33.89 -20.48 -50.21
C THR A 57 -32.92 -21.65 -50.26
N LYS A 58 -33.31 -22.79 -49.72
CA LYS A 58 -32.48 -24.00 -49.69
C LYS A 58 -32.22 -24.58 -51.10
N SER A 59 -33.20 -24.42 -52.01
CA SER A 59 -33.15 -24.96 -53.38
C SER A 59 -32.17 -24.20 -54.29
N THR A 60 -32.15 -22.86 -54.21
CA THR A 60 -31.44 -21.99 -55.14
C THR A 60 -30.33 -21.16 -54.46
N ALA A 61 -30.21 -21.21 -53.14
CA ALA A 61 -29.29 -20.40 -52.32
C ALA A 61 -29.43 -18.89 -52.58
N THR A 62 -30.59 -18.42 -53.00
CA THR A 62 -30.91 -16.99 -53.23
C THR A 62 -31.51 -16.36 -52.00
N ILE A 63 -31.24 -15.06 -51.80
CA ILE A 63 -31.81 -14.31 -50.65
C ILE A 63 -33.29 -14.14 -50.86
N TYR A 64 -34.10 -14.53 -49.86
CA TYR A 64 -35.54 -14.36 -49.86
C TYR A 64 -35.90 -12.88 -49.60
N SER A 65 -36.76 -12.32 -50.47
CA SER A 65 -37.07 -10.88 -50.44
C SER A 65 -37.68 -10.43 -49.13
N SER A 66 -37.15 -9.33 -48.56
CA SER A 66 -37.64 -8.75 -47.30
C SER A 66 -39.10 -8.24 -47.35
N ASP A 67 -39.64 -8.02 -48.55
CA ASP A 67 -41.01 -7.56 -48.74
C ASP A 67 -42.06 -8.66 -48.51
N LEU A 68 -41.60 -9.92 -48.47
CA LEU A 68 -42.47 -11.09 -48.32
C LEU A 68 -42.56 -11.61 -46.89
N TYR A 69 -41.94 -10.93 -45.91
CA TYR A 69 -42.01 -11.31 -44.51
C TYR A 69 -41.87 -10.12 -43.58
N THR A 70 -42.37 -10.25 -42.37
CA THR A 70 -42.18 -9.29 -41.30
C THR A 70 -41.57 -9.97 -40.10
N VAL A 71 -40.62 -9.25 -39.41
CA VAL A 71 -39.87 -9.80 -38.29
C VAL A 71 -40.20 -9.05 -37.01
N ASN A 72 -40.56 -9.78 -35.96
CA ASN A 72 -40.57 -9.24 -34.62
C ASN A 72 -39.28 -9.64 -33.92
N PHE A 73 -38.28 -8.76 -33.95
CA PHE A 73 -36.95 -9.02 -33.40
C PHE A 73 -36.96 -9.25 -31.88
N ALA A 74 -37.87 -8.60 -31.16
CA ALA A 74 -38.00 -8.77 -29.72
C ALA A 74 -38.52 -10.15 -29.33
N LYS A 75 -39.47 -10.70 -30.09
CA LYS A 75 -40.09 -12.01 -29.85
C LYS A 75 -39.40 -13.15 -30.60
N GLY A 76 -38.47 -12.87 -31.50
CA GLY A 76 -37.82 -13.86 -32.33
C GLY A 76 -38.77 -14.55 -33.32
N THR A 77 -39.81 -13.86 -33.82
CA THR A 77 -40.81 -14.41 -34.73
C THR A 77 -40.78 -13.78 -36.08
N VAL A 78 -41.00 -14.61 -37.11
CA VAL A 78 -41.15 -14.18 -38.52
C VAL A 78 -42.52 -14.59 -39.02
N VAL A 79 -43.19 -13.67 -39.69
CA VAL A 79 -44.51 -13.88 -40.33
C VAL A 79 -44.32 -13.71 -41.83
N PHE A 80 -44.75 -14.67 -42.62
CA PHE A 80 -44.66 -14.68 -44.05
C PHE A 80 -45.96 -14.24 -44.72
N ASN A 81 -45.88 -13.41 -45.74
CA ASN A 81 -47.02 -12.98 -46.52
C ASN A 81 -46.63 -12.81 -48.00
N PRO A 82 -47.03 -13.71 -48.91
CA PRO A 82 -47.91 -14.86 -48.69
C PRO A 82 -47.28 -16.02 -47.93
N GLN A 83 -48.06 -17.06 -47.62
CA GLN A 83 -47.60 -18.27 -46.95
C GLN A 83 -46.36 -18.85 -47.61
N LEU A 84 -45.40 -19.32 -46.84
CA LEU A 84 -44.17 -19.90 -47.29
C LEU A 84 -44.40 -21.21 -48.08
N THR A 85 -43.88 -21.29 -49.29
CA THR A 85 -44.00 -22.43 -50.20
C THR A 85 -42.72 -23.20 -50.42
N ASP A 86 -41.55 -22.62 -50.11
CA ASP A 86 -40.23 -23.24 -50.26
C ASP A 86 -39.49 -23.30 -48.90
N THR A 87 -38.54 -24.22 -48.79
CA THR A 87 -37.71 -24.35 -47.57
C THR A 87 -36.69 -23.23 -47.50
N LEU A 88 -36.69 -22.49 -46.39
CA LEU A 88 -35.72 -21.43 -46.14
C LEU A 88 -34.70 -21.84 -45.07
N ILE A 89 -33.50 -21.25 -45.16
CA ILE A 89 -32.49 -21.27 -44.11
C ILE A 89 -32.39 -19.85 -43.56
N ALA A 90 -32.64 -19.68 -42.28
CA ALA A 90 -32.46 -18.44 -41.55
C ALA A 90 -31.08 -18.41 -40.92
N HIS A 91 -30.28 -17.37 -41.20
CA HIS A 91 -29.03 -17.05 -40.50
C HIS A 91 -29.28 -15.77 -39.73
N TYR A 92 -28.97 -15.75 -38.42
CA TYR A 92 -29.23 -14.61 -37.56
C TYR A 92 -28.32 -14.59 -36.32
N GLN A 93 -28.24 -13.46 -35.69
CA GLN A 93 -27.64 -13.32 -34.36
C GLN A 93 -28.71 -13.13 -33.31
N ALA A 94 -28.57 -13.84 -32.17
CA ALA A 94 -29.48 -13.72 -31.05
C ALA A 94 -28.78 -12.94 -29.90
N PHE A 95 -29.56 -12.13 -29.20
CA PHE A 95 -29.13 -11.57 -27.93
C PHE A 95 -29.06 -12.66 -26.85
N PRO A 96 -28.26 -12.50 -25.78
CA PRO A 96 -28.23 -13.46 -24.67
C PRO A 96 -29.49 -13.40 -23.79
N VAL A 97 -30.45 -12.56 -24.12
CA VAL A 97 -31.68 -12.28 -23.34
C VAL A 97 -32.91 -12.15 -24.25
N ASN A 98 -34.08 -12.38 -23.70
CA ASN A 98 -35.36 -12.11 -24.37
C ASN A 98 -35.97 -10.80 -23.84
N PHE A 99 -36.02 -9.75 -24.66
CA PHE A 99 -36.49 -8.42 -24.27
C PHE A 99 -38.00 -8.35 -23.99
N THR A 100 -38.76 -9.39 -24.31
CA THR A 100 -40.19 -9.44 -23.99
C THR A 100 -40.47 -10.16 -22.67
N GLN A 101 -39.45 -10.79 -22.07
CA GLN A 101 -39.57 -11.51 -20.81
C GLN A 101 -39.12 -10.62 -19.63
N ALA A 102 -39.85 -10.64 -18.54
CA ALA A 102 -39.40 -9.99 -17.32
C ALA A 102 -38.33 -10.83 -16.64
N TYR A 103 -37.20 -10.22 -16.36
CA TYR A 103 -36.09 -10.84 -15.61
C TYR A 103 -36.06 -10.28 -14.19
N TRP A 104 -36.04 -11.18 -13.22
CA TRP A 104 -36.01 -10.82 -11.81
C TRP A 104 -34.70 -11.33 -11.21
N HIS A 105 -34.12 -10.58 -10.27
CA HIS A 105 -32.91 -10.99 -9.55
C HIS A 105 -33.20 -12.21 -8.64
N ARG A 106 -34.46 -12.44 -8.27
CA ARG A 106 -34.98 -13.64 -7.59
C ARG A 106 -36.28 -14.04 -8.21
N ASP A 107 -36.60 -15.32 -8.18
CA ASP A 107 -37.90 -15.80 -8.68
C ASP A 107 -39.03 -15.18 -7.83
N TYR A 108 -39.90 -14.43 -8.49
CA TYR A 108 -41.04 -13.75 -7.83
C TYR A 108 -41.97 -14.72 -7.10
N LYS A 109 -42.05 -15.97 -7.55
CA LYS A 109 -42.87 -17.02 -6.92
C LYS A 109 -42.31 -17.45 -5.57
N GLU A 110 -41.00 -17.43 -5.39
CA GLU A 110 -40.35 -17.69 -4.09
C GLU A 110 -40.52 -16.52 -3.12
N SER A 111 -40.64 -15.28 -3.61
CA SER A 111 -40.84 -14.11 -2.78
C SER A 111 -42.28 -13.91 -2.30
N LEU A 112 -43.23 -14.58 -2.92
CA LEU A 112 -44.64 -14.54 -2.56
C LEU A 112 -45.13 -15.78 -1.82
N SER A 113 -44.24 -16.67 -1.36
CA SER A 113 -44.63 -17.75 -0.46
C SER A 113 -45.29 -17.15 0.80
N PRO A 114 -46.42 -17.70 1.30
CA PRO A 114 -47.10 -17.18 2.49
C PRO A 114 -46.18 -17.04 3.72
N ASP A 115 -45.11 -17.83 3.78
CA ASP A 115 -44.07 -17.78 4.84
C ASP A 115 -43.18 -16.52 4.76
N SER A 116 -43.13 -15.81 3.61
CA SER A 116 -42.36 -14.57 3.48
C SER A 116 -43.09 -13.34 4.04
N LEU A 117 -44.41 -13.42 4.25
CA LEU A 117 -45.21 -12.36 4.86
C LEU A 117 -45.21 -12.38 6.40
N LEU A 118 -44.80 -13.48 6.99
CA LEU A 118 -44.47 -13.52 8.41
C LEU A 118 -43.01 -13.09 8.55
N LEU A 119 -42.78 -11.92 9.12
CA LEU A 119 -41.49 -11.41 9.60
C LEU A 119 -40.95 -12.28 10.76
N GLN A 120 -41.06 -13.58 10.65
CA GLN A 120 -40.25 -14.47 11.46
C GLN A 120 -38.86 -14.42 10.85
N PRO A 121 -37.82 -14.01 11.62
CA PRO A 121 -36.47 -14.24 11.19
C PRO A 121 -36.43 -15.74 10.85
N LYS A 122 -36.15 -16.06 9.57
CA LYS A 122 -35.90 -17.43 9.16
C LYS A 122 -34.89 -17.96 10.18
N GLN A 123 -35.39 -18.73 11.15
CA GLN A 123 -34.48 -19.54 11.94
C GLN A 123 -33.78 -20.37 10.89
N TRP A 124 -32.54 -20.10 10.68
CA TRP A 124 -31.70 -20.98 9.94
C TRP A 124 -31.77 -22.28 10.73
N SER A 125 -32.71 -23.17 10.27
CA SER A 125 -32.63 -24.54 10.72
C SER A 125 -31.17 -24.92 10.39
N SER A 126 -30.41 -25.12 11.42
CA SER A 126 -29.15 -25.80 11.28
C SER A 126 -29.53 -27.17 10.72
N ASP A 127 -29.52 -27.31 9.37
CA ASP A 127 -29.27 -28.63 8.79
C ASP A 127 -28.14 -29.24 9.60
N PRO A 128 -28.21 -30.53 9.96
CA PRO A 128 -27.17 -31.15 10.72
C PRO A 128 -25.86 -30.76 10.06
N ALA A 129 -25.12 -29.88 10.73
CA ALA A 129 -23.99 -29.16 10.19
C ALA A 129 -23.12 -30.18 9.50
N GLU A 130 -22.84 -30.01 8.20
CA GLU A 130 -21.73 -30.74 7.59
C GLU A 130 -20.57 -30.64 8.57
N PRO A 131 -19.92 -31.74 8.93
CA PRO A 131 -18.90 -31.73 9.95
C PRO A 131 -17.91 -30.63 9.58
N SER A 132 -17.87 -29.58 10.39
CA SER A 132 -16.96 -28.45 10.18
C SER A 132 -15.58 -29.04 9.90
N PRO A 133 -14.88 -28.66 8.83
CA PRO A 133 -13.53 -29.15 8.58
C PRO A 133 -12.56 -28.73 9.69
N TRP A 134 -13.02 -27.90 10.61
CA TRP A 134 -12.25 -27.38 11.74
C TRP A 134 -12.59 -28.16 13.03
N PRO A 135 -11.62 -28.29 13.96
CA PRO A 135 -11.87 -28.91 15.26
C PRO A 135 -13.08 -28.28 15.96
N ASN A 136 -13.88 -29.08 16.64
CA ASN A 136 -15.05 -28.61 17.37
C ASN A 136 -14.67 -27.46 18.31
N GLY A 137 -15.29 -26.28 18.11
CA GLY A 137 -15.04 -25.09 18.90
C GLY A 137 -14.26 -23.99 18.20
N LEU A 138 -13.81 -24.19 16.96
CA LEU A 138 -13.18 -23.16 16.14
C LEU A 138 -14.17 -22.62 15.12
N GLU A 139 -14.42 -21.33 15.17
CA GLU A 139 -15.23 -20.59 14.21
C GLU A 139 -14.31 -19.79 13.28
N VAL A 140 -14.46 -20.01 11.98
CA VAL A 140 -13.73 -19.29 10.94
C VAL A 140 -14.75 -18.62 10.05
N THR A 141 -14.79 -17.29 10.08
CA THR A 141 -15.67 -16.48 9.25
C THR A 141 -14.85 -15.58 8.35
N GLY A 142 -15.31 -15.35 7.14
CA GLY A 142 -14.56 -14.48 6.25
C GLY A 142 -15.26 -14.21 4.93
N SER A 143 -14.70 -13.27 4.19
CA SER A 143 -15.13 -12.92 2.86
C SER A 143 -13.93 -12.69 1.95
N VAL A 144 -14.03 -13.19 0.72
CA VAL A 144 -13.08 -12.89 -0.35
C VAL A 144 -13.85 -12.14 -1.42
N MET A 145 -13.38 -10.96 -1.78
CA MET A 145 -13.94 -10.19 -2.89
C MET A 145 -12.85 -9.97 -3.94
N ARG A 146 -13.19 -10.25 -5.19
CA ARG A 146 -12.36 -9.91 -6.34
C ARG A 146 -13.21 -9.14 -7.33
N GLY A 147 -12.73 -7.99 -7.74
CA GLY A 147 -13.39 -7.13 -8.72
C GLY A 147 -12.46 -6.81 -9.88
N VAL A 148 -13.03 -6.67 -11.07
CA VAL A 148 -12.34 -6.12 -12.23
C VAL A 148 -13.05 -4.84 -12.62
N GLY A 149 -12.34 -3.74 -12.58
CA GLY A 149 -12.83 -2.44 -13.04
C GLY A 149 -12.28 -2.16 -14.44
N VAL A 150 -13.17 -1.79 -15.36
CA VAL A 150 -12.81 -1.36 -16.72
C VAL A 150 -13.50 -0.03 -16.97
N GLY A 151 -12.76 0.97 -17.41
CA GLY A 151 -13.30 2.30 -17.71
C GLY A 151 -12.69 2.91 -18.96
N ASN A 152 -13.37 3.92 -19.52
CA ASN A 152 -12.93 4.57 -20.77
C ASN A 152 -11.62 5.37 -20.61
N ASN A 153 -11.20 5.68 -19.37
CA ASN A 153 -10.02 6.48 -19.06
C ASN A 153 -9.05 5.79 -18.11
N GLN A 154 -9.20 4.50 -17.88
CA GLN A 154 -8.30 3.73 -17.03
C GLN A 154 -8.12 2.31 -17.59
N ASP A 155 -6.92 1.79 -17.44
CA ASP A 155 -6.62 0.40 -17.75
C ASP A 155 -7.41 -0.56 -16.87
N ALA A 156 -7.54 -1.82 -17.28
CA ALA A 156 -8.21 -2.84 -16.50
C ALA A 156 -7.56 -2.99 -15.13
N THR A 157 -8.31 -2.67 -14.08
CA THR A 157 -7.83 -2.77 -12.69
C THR A 157 -8.44 -4.00 -12.01
N VAL A 158 -7.63 -4.75 -11.29
CA VAL A 158 -8.08 -5.87 -10.46
C VAL A 158 -8.03 -5.45 -9.00
N SER A 159 -9.17 -5.45 -8.34
CA SER A 159 -9.26 -5.25 -6.90
C SER A 159 -9.44 -6.59 -6.19
N SER A 160 -8.76 -6.79 -5.08
CA SER A 160 -8.91 -7.97 -4.24
C SER A 160 -9.07 -7.54 -2.79
N SER A 161 -9.96 -8.18 -2.06
CA SER A 161 -10.11 -7.99 -0.62
C SER A 161 -10.33 -9.34 0.05
N LEU A 162 -9.54 -9.61 1.07
CA LEU A 162 -9.67 -10.77 1.95
C LEU A 162 -9.95 -10.25 3.36
N ASN A 163 -10.99 -10.73 3.99
CA ASN A 163 -11.25 -10.54 5.40
C ASN A 163 -11.52 -11.91 6.01
N LEU A 164 -10.66 -12.34 6.92
CA LEU A 164 -10.78 -13.60 7.61
C LEU A 164 -10.70 -13.35 9.11
N GLN A 165 -11.65 -13.88 9.86
CA GLN A 165 -11.65 -13.87 11.32
C GLN A 165 -11.65 -15.31 11.82
N ILE A 166 -10.80 -15.57 12.79
CA ILE A 166 -10.66 -16.86 13.45
C ILE A 166 -10.92 -16.63 14.93
N ASN A 167 -11.84 -17.37 15.50
CA ASN A 167 -12.14 -17.31 16.93
C ASN A 167 -12.60 -18.68 17.42
N GLY A 168 -12.17 -19.07 18.59
CA GLY A 168 -12.64 -20.31 19.18
C GLY A 168 -11.68 -20.95 20.18
N ASN A 169 -12.02 -22.15 20.55
CA ASN A 169 -11.26 -22.96 21.49
C ASN A 169 -10.53 -24.09 20.74
N ILE A 170 -9.21 -24.20 20.94
CA ILE A 170 -8.42 -25.34 20.49
C ILE A 170 -8.59 -26.49 21.47
N THR A 171 -8.61 -26.17 22.77
CA THR A 171 -8.92 -27.06 23.89
C THR A 171 -9.76 -26.28 24.91
N ASP A 172 -10.22 -26.94 25.97
CA ASP A 172 -10.99 -26.27 27.04
C ASP A 172 -10.24 -25.11 27.71
N GLU A 173 -8.92 -25.13 27.68
CA GLU A 173 -8.08 -24.09 28.28
C GLU A 173 -7.45 -23.12 27.25
N ILE A 174 -7.23 -23.58 26.02
CA ILE A 174 -6.50 -22.83 24.99
C ILE A 174 -7.49 -22.23 23.99
N ARG A 175 -7.46 -20.94 23.87
CA ARG A 175 -8.25 -20.15 22.93
C ARG A 175 -7.38 -19.56 21.82
N VAL A 176 -7.97 -19.39 20.65
CA VAL A 176 -7.35 -18.72 19.52
C VAL A 176 -8.24 -17.58 19.03
N GLU A 177 -7.62 -16.49 18.69
CA GLU A 177 -8.24 -15.30 18.09
C GLU A 177 -7.31 -14.81 16.98
N GLY A 178 -7.85 -14.54 15.82
CA GLY A 178 -7.05 -14.03 14.71
C GLY A 178 -7.88 -13.19 13.76
N ALA A 179 -7.24 -12.25 13.11
CA ALA A 179 -7.82 -11.49 12.01
C ALA A 179 -6.77 -11.34 10.91
N ILE A 180 -7.22 -11.55 9.67
CA ILE A 180 -6.44 -11.30 8.47
C ILE A 180 -7.32 -10.41 7.60
N ALA A 181 -6.95 -9.15 7.47
CA ALA A 181 -7.62 -8.22 6.59
C ALA A 181 -6.62 -7.75 5.52
N ASP A 182 -6.83 -8.19 4.29
CA ASP A 182 -6.08 -7.79 3.11
C ASP A 182 -7.01 -7.02 2.17
N ARG A 183 -6.67 -5.80 1.84
CA ARG A 183 -7.41 -4.98 0.87
C ARG A 183 -6.44 -4.43 -0.15
N THR A 184 -6.57 -4.86 -1.38
CA THR A 184 -5.93 -4.18 -2.49
C THR A 184 -6.71 -2.88 -2.76
N VAL A 185 -6.13 -1.75 -2.40
CA VAL A 185 -6.71 -0.44 -2.72
C VAL A 185 -6.59 -0.21 -4.23
N PRO A 186 -7.66 0.23 -4.94
CA PRO A 186 -7.58 0.52 -6.35
C PRO A 186 -6.49 1.57 -6.65
N PHE A 187 -5.80 1.32 -7.74
CA PHE A 187 -4.72 2.11 -8.29
C PHE A 187 -5.01 3.62 -8.31
N GLN A 188 -4.11 4.44 -7.78
CA GLN A 188 -4.03 5.85 -8.14
C GLN A 188 -3.10 5.98 -9.37
N PRO A 189 -3.52 6.64 -10.46
CA PRO A 189 -2.76 6.68 -11.73
C PRO A 189 -1.38 7.33 -11.63
N GLU A 190 -1.07 8.04 -10.56
CA GLU A 190 0.13 8.86 -10.41
C GLU A 190 1.09 8.42 -9.30
N GLY A 191 0.85 7.30 -8.64
CA GLY A 191 1.64 6.85 -7.48
C GLY A 191 2.17 5.44 -7.61
N ASN A 192 3.39 5.23 -7.15
CA ASN A 192 4.09 3.96 -7.17
C ASN A 192 3.41 2.96 -6.21
N THR A 193 2.53 2.12 -6.74
CA THR A 193 1.60 1.22 -6.03
C THR A 193 2.28 0.07 -5.27
N ARG A 194 3.58 -0.10 -5.39
CA ARG A 194 4.29 -1.25 -4.79
C ARG A 194 4.28 -1.30 -3.26
N ARG A 195 3.87 -0.22 -2.57
CA ARG A 195 3.89 -0.12 -1.10
C ARG A 195 2.53 0.15 -0.45
N LEU A 196 1.43 0.11 -1.20
CA LEU A 196 0.07 0.31 -0.67
C LEU A 196 -0.49 -0.89 0.14
N GLN A 197 0.27 -1.97 0.28
CA GLN A 197 -0.16 -3.22 0.92
C GLN A 197 -0.11 -3.22 2.46
N GLU A 198 0.14 -2.09 3.13
CA GLU A 198 0.45 -2.09 4.56
C GLU A 198 -0.74 -1.79 5.51
N PHE A 199 -1.98 -1.72 5.00
CA PHE A 199 -3.18 -1.49 5.85
C PHE A 199 -3.81 -2.73 6.45
N GLU A 200 -3.11 -3.82 6.43
CA GLU A 200 -3.64 -5.10 6.80
C GLU A 200 -3.33 -5.41 8.26
N LYS A 201 -4.37 -5.50 9.08
CA LYS A 201 -4.22 -6.11 10.39
C LYS A 201 -4.16 -7.63 10.22
N VAL A 202 -2.96 -8.15 10.32
CA VAL A 202 -2.71 -9.59 10.31
C VAL A 202 -2.17 -10.00 11.66
N TYR A 203 -2.97 -10.65 12.48
CA TYR A 203 -2.49 -11.21 13.72
C TYR A 203 -3.16 -12.53 14.04
N LEU A 204 -2.43 -13.35 14.77
CA LEU A 204 -2.91 -14.57 15.41
C LEU A 204 -2.51 -14.54 16.88
N LYS A 205 -3.48 -14.71 17.76
CA LYS A 205 -3.30 -14.75 19.21
C LYS A 205 -3.78 -16.09 19.75
N VAL A 206 -2.90 -16.78 20.45
CA VAL A 206 -3.20 -18.00 21.21
C VAL A 206 -3.06 -17.67 22.68
N TYR A 207 -4.07 -17.95 23.47
CA TYR A 207 -4.08 -17.53 24.87
C TYR A 207 -4.84 -18.49 25.78
N THR A 208 -4.43 -18.44 27.04
CA THR A 208 -5.10 -19.07 28.17
C THR A 208 -5.36 -18.01 29.24
N ASN A 209 -5.93 -18.41 30.37
CA ASN A 209 -6.09 -17.51 31.51
C ASN A 209 -4.73 -17.08 32.13
N LYS A 210 -3.61 -17.75 31.79
CA LYS A 210 -2.29 -17.50 32.38
C LYS A 210 -1.28 -16.90 31.42
N PHE A 211 -1.42 -17.16 30.12
CA PHE A 211 -0.49 -16.64 29.11
C PHE A 211 -1.21 -16.26 27.83
N ALA A 212 -0.60 -15.39 27.06
CA ALA A 212 -1.00 -15.06 25.70
C ALA A 212 0.25 -14.93 24.83
N ILE A 213 0.20 -15.54 23.64
CA ILE A 213 1.19 -15.36 22.57
C ILE A 213 0.44 -14.71 21.41
N ARG A 214 0.98 -13.63 20.86
CA ARG A 214 0.43 -12.96 19.67
C ARG A 214 1.53 -12.82 18.63
N GLY A 215 1.27 -13.28 17.41
CA GLY A 215 2.14 -13.10 16.23
C GLY A 215 1.46 -12.24 15.18
N GLY A 216 2.24 -11.50 14.40
CA GLY A 216 1.75 -10.56 13.39
C GLY A 216 1.78 -9.13 13.89
N ASP A 217 0.70 -8.38 13.69
CA ASP A 217 0.59 -7.02 14.21
C ASP A 217 0.41 -7.05 15.73
N ILE A 218 1.38 -6.50 16.44
CA ILE A 218 1.41 -6.46 17.90
C ILE A 218 1.51 -5.01 18.40
N ASP A 219 0.83 -4.76 19.52
CA ASP A 219 0.93 -3.50 20.24
C ASP A 219 1.86 -3.68 21.44
N ILE A 220 2.96 -2.94 21.47
CA ILE A 220 3.93 -2.96 22.56
C ILE A 220 3.70 -1.73 23.44
N SER A 221 3.40 -1.97 24.71
CA SER A 221 3.27 -0.93 25.73
C SER A 221 3.90 -1.42 27.04
N PRO A 222 4.39 -0.50 27.90
CA PRO A 222 4.98 -0.88 29.19
C PRO A 222 3.95 -1.58 30.09
N VAL A 223 4.41 -2.54 30.89
CA VAL A 223 3.58 -3.23 31.89
C VAL A 223 3.05 -2.27 32.95
N LYS A 224 3.81 -1.20 33.21
CA LYS A 224 3.44 -0.07 34.06
C LYS A 224 3.82 1.22 33.35
N GLN A 225 2.90 2.15 33.24
CA GLN A 225 3.17 3.49 32.73
C GLN A 225 3.74 4.35 33.85
N GLY A 226 4.83 5.04 33.57
CA GLY A 226 5.56 5.91 34.49
C GLY A 226 6.54 6.75 33.67
N LEU A 227 7.81 6.83 34.09
CA LEU A 227 8.87 7.48 33.30
C LEU A 227 9.05 6.82 31.92
N LEU A 228 8.83 5.50 31.82
CA LEU A 228 8.77 4.80 30.55
C LEU A 228 7.32 4.77 30.06
N THR A 229 7.00 5.65 29.11
CA THR A 229 5.68 5.71 28.46
C THR A 229 5.86 5.69 26.96
N PHE A 230 5.39 4.63 26.31
CA PHE A 230 5.36 4.51 24.86
C PHE A 230 4.25 3.55 24.43
N ASN A 231 3.84 3.68 23.19
CA ASN A 231 3.00 2.70 22.49
C ASN A 231 3.56 2.53 21.08
N ARG A 232 3.76 1.27 20.65
CA ARG A 232 4.27 0.94 19.33
C ARG A 232 3.42 -0.14 18.72
N ASN A 233 2.92 0.10 17.51
CA ASN A 233 2.32 -0.93 16.66
C ASN A 233 3.39 -1.42 15.69
N VAL A 234 3.72 -2.70 15.75
CA VAL A 234 4.83 -3.31 15.00
C VAL A 234 4.49 -4.73 14.59
N LYS A 235 5.18 -5.25 13.58
CA LYS A 235 5.02 -6.66 13.17
C LYS A 235 6.06 -7.54 13.86
N GLY A 236 5.58 -8.49 14.64
CA GLY A 236 6.46 -9.33 15.42
C GLY A 236 5.73 -10.40 16.23
N ILE A 237 6.33 -10.78 17.34
CA ILE A 237 5.77 -11.72 18.29
C ILE A 237 5.79 -11.10 19.70
N SER A 238 4.71 -11.29 20.44
CA SER A 238 4.64 -10.92 21.84
C SER A 238 4.18 -12.09 22.70
N TYR A 239 4.71 -12.16 23.91
CA TYR A 239 4.34 -13.12 24.93
C TYR A 239 4.02 -12.38 26.21
N THR A 240 2.87 -12.66 26.78
CA THR A 240 2.46 -12.14 28.09
C THR A 240 2.16 -13.32 28.99
N TYR A 241 2.75 -13.32 30.19
CA TYR A 241 2.52 -14.31 31.23
C TYR A 241 1.92 -13.63 32.45
N SER A 242 0.75 -14.05 32.86
CA SER A 242 -0.01 -13.51 33.98
C SER A 242 -0.72 -14.64 34.74
N PRO A 243 0.02 -15.45 35.50
CA PRO A 243 -0.55 -16.62 36.20
C PRO A 243 -1.49 -16.21 37.34
N SER A 244 -1.41 -14.96 37.78
CA SER A 244 -2.26 -14.36 38.81
C SER A 244 -2.28 -12.85 38.65
N ASP A 245 -3.26 -12.17 39.21
CA ASP A 245 -3.35 -10.70 39.21
C ASP A 245 -2.13 -10.01 39.84
N SER A 246 -1.32 -10.76 40.58
CA SER A 246 -0.15 -10.22 41.27
C SER A 246 1.15 -10.28 40.47
N LEU A 247 1.22 -11.02 39.36
CA LEU A 247 2.41 -11.15 38.53
C LEU A 247 2.03 -10.98 37.06
N LYS A 248 2.68 -10.05 36.39
CA LYS A 248 2.59 -9.86 34.93
C LYS A 248 3.99 -9.74 34.35
N VAL A 249 4.30 -10.54 33.37
CA VAL A 249 5.53 -10.47 32.58
C VAL A 249 5.13 -10.33 31.11
N SER A 250 5.71 -9.37 30.42
CA SER A 250 5.45 -9.16 29.00
C SER A 250 6.76 -9.05 28.26
N THR A 251 6.88 -9.78 27.15
CA THR A 251 8.03 -9.70 26.26
C THR A 251 7.53 -9.51 24.83
N ALA A 252 8.27 -8.78 24.02
CA ALA A 252 7.98 -8.61 22.61
C ALA A 252 9.27 -8.50 21.81
N PHE A 253 9.23 -9.04 20.60
CA PHE A 253 10.28 -8.88 19.61
C PHE A 253 9.62 -8.63 18.24
N ALA A 254 10.07 -7.59 17.56
CA ALA A 254 9.45 -7.16 16.33
C ALA A 254 10.46 -6.52 15.37
N VAL A 255 10.07 -6.48 14.10
CA VAL A 255 10.73 -5.68 13.08
C VAL A 255 9.90 -4.42 12.90
N ALA A 256 10.49 -3.27 13.23
CA ALA A 256 9.84 -1.98 13.03
C ALA A 256 9.96 -1.58 11.55
N ARG A 257 8.84 -1.23 10.94
CA ARG A 257 8.81 -0.80 9.53
C ARG A 257 8.79 0.72 9.38
N GLY A 258 8.40 1.45 10.42
CA GLY A 258 8.30 2.90 10.39
C GLY A 258 8.57 3.56 11.73
N LYS A 259 8.83 4.86 11.66
CA LYS A 259 8.85 5.78 12.80
C LYS A 259 7.62 6.66 12.75
N PHE A 260 7.02 6.93 13.88
CA PHE A 260 5.95 7.92 13.97
C PHE A 260 6.55 9.34 13.99
N ALA A 261 5.96 10.23 13.19
CA ALA A 261 6.25 11.65 13.23
C ALA A 261 4.96 12.46 13.26
N ARG A 262 5.07 13.67 13.79
CA ARG A 262 4.02 14.68 13.71
C ARG A 262 4.64 15.99 13.28
N ASN A 263 4.22 16.50 12.13
CA ASN A 263 4.60 17.82 11.64
C ASN A 263 3.48 18.81 11.93
N GLN A 264 3.84 20.01 12.34
CA GLN A 264 2.91 21.12 12.56
C GLN A 264 3.48 22.37 11.88
N PHE A 265 2.69 22.99 11.03
CA PHE A 265 3.06 24.21 10.32
C PHE A 265 1.83 25.06 10.01
N ALA A 266 2.05 26.35 9.76
CA ALA A 266 1.01 27.25 9.29
C ALA A 266 0.84 27.10 7.78
N GLY A 267 -0.38 27.26 7.32
CA GLY A 267 -0.66 27.39 5.88
C GLY A 267 -0.09 28.70 5.32
N ALA A 268 0.16 28.73 4.02
CA ALA A 268 0.46 29.96 3.29
C ALA A 268 -0.77 30.36 2.48
N GLU A 269 -1.07 31.66 2.43
CA GLU A 269 -2.25 32.18 1.75
C GLU A 269 -2.29 31.75 0.28
N GLY A 270 -3.35 31.06 -0.11
CA GLY A 270 -3.54 30.57 -1.49
C GLY A 270 -2.59 29.46 -1.94
N ASN A 271 -1.69 28.99 -1.07
CA ASN A 271 -0.78 27.89 -1.39
C ASN A 271 -1.40 26.55 -0.99
N GLN A 272 -1.80 25.76 -1.98
CA GLN A 272 -2.35 24.43 -1.77
C GLN A 272 -1.28 23.33 -1.60
N GLY A 273 -0.02 23.67 -1.70
CA GLY A 273 1.10 22.72 -1.60
C GLY A 273 1.95 22.66 -2.87
N PRO A 274 2.90 21.74 -2.93
CA PRO A 274 3.13 20.64 -1.98
C PRO A 274 3.73 21.11 -0.64
N TYR A 275 3.18 20.62 0.47
CA TYR A 275 3.75 20.76 1.81
C TYR A 275 4.58 19.52 2.13
N ARG A 276 5.88 19.71 2.31
CA ARG A 276 6.81 18.62 2.55
C ARG A 276 6.82 18.21 4.00
N LEU A 277 6.72 16.90 4.23
CA LEU A 277 6.80 16.29 5.54
C LEU A 277 8.26 15.96 5.87
N MET A 278 8.60 16.11 7.14
CA MET A 278 9.94 15.82 7.66
C MET A 278 9.85 14.81 8.78
N GLY A 279 10.87 13.98 8.88
CA GLY A 279 11.00 13.05 10.00
C GLY A 279 11.22 13.77 11.33
N THR A 280 11.21 13.02 12.42
CA THR A 280 11.30 13.55 13.80
C THR A 280 12.62 14.27 14.12
N GLN A 281 13.65 14.05 13.35
CA GLN A 281 14.96 14.71 13.48
C GLN A 281 15.25 15.70 12.33
N GLY A 282 14.20 16.09 11.60
CA GLY A 282 14.34 17.00 10.45
C GLY A 282 14.80 16.31 9.17
N GLU A 283 14.67 14.98 9.09
CA GLU A 283 15.02 14.22 7.89
C GLU A 283 14.07 14.63 6.75
N SER A 284 14.66 15.13 5.66
CA SER A 284 13.90 15.61 4.47
C SER A 284 13.65 14.51 3.45
N TYR A 285 14.38 13.39 3.53
CA TYR A 285 14.26 12.24 2.65
C TYR A 285 13.67 11.07 3.40
N ILE A 286 12.35 11.09 3.49
CA ILE A 286 11.57 10.05 4.14
C ILE A 286 10.55 9.50 3.15
N VAL A 287 10.19 8.25 3.31
CA VAL A 287 9.05 7.64 2.64
C VAL A 287 7.97 7.46 3.68
N VAL A 288 6.84 8.11 3.48
CA VAL A 288 5.67 7.96 4.36
C VAL A 288 5.04 6.61 4.09
N LEU A 289 4.73 5.86 5.13
CA LEU A 289 4.00 4.61 5.01
C LEU A 289 2.57 4.91 4.57
N ALA A 290 2.20 4.36 3.42
CA ALA A 290 0.94 4.67 2.79
C ALA A 290 -0.25 4.46 3.74
N GLY A 291 -1.12 5.52 3.91
CA GLY A 291 -2.31 5.62 4.74
C GLY A 291 -2.07 5.55 6.25
N SER A 292 -0.84 5.64 6.69
CA SER A 292 -0.54 5.92 8.09
C SER A 292 -0.81 7.38 8.45
N GLU A 293 -0.92 8.23 7.42
CA GLU A 293 -1.11 9.65 7.60
C GLU A 293 -2.50 10.01 8.10
N ARG A 294 -2.54 11.03 8.93
CA ARG A 294 -3.73 11.74 9.38
C ARG A 294 -3.47 13.23 9.26
N VAL A 295 -4.19 13.87 8.38
CA VAL A 295 -4.06 15.30 8.11
C VAL A 295 -5.16 16.04 8.83
N TYR A 296 -4.78 16.98 9.67
CA TYR A 296 -5.69 17.86 10.40
C TYR A 296 -5.45 19.30 9.97
N VAL A 297 -6.51 20.04 9.75
CA VAL A 297 -6.46 21.50 9.64
C VAL A 297 -7.41 22.09 10.65
N ASP A 298 -6.90 23.01 11.46
CA ASP A 298 -7.62 23.64 12.58
C ASP A 298 -8.29 22.62 13.53
N GLY A 299 -7.65 21.45 13.69
CA GLY A 299 -8.13 20.35 14.53
C GLY A 299 -9.16 19.44 13.87
N VAL A 300 -9.59 19.72 12.64
CA VAL A 300 -10.53 18.89 11.88
C VAL A 300 -9.75 17.87 11.05
N LEU A 301 -10.05 16.57 11.20
CA LEU A 301 -9.47 15.50 10.41
C LEU A 301 -10.04 15.55 8.97
N LEU A 302 -9.15 15.63 7.99
CA LEU A 302 -9.49 15.69 6.58
C LEU A 302 -9.52 14.30 5.94
N GLN A 303 -10.24 14.16 4.82
CA GLN A 303 -10.31 12.95 4.01
C GLN A 303 -9.36 13.05 2.81
N ARG A 304 -8.63 11.95 2.57
CA ARG A 304 -7.74 11.82 1.42
C ARG A 304 -8.51 11.44 0.15
N GLY A 305 -8.16 12.04 -0.96
CA GLY A 305 -8.66 11.71 -2.29
C GLY A 305 -8.53 12.89 -3.25
N ALA A 306 -8.44 12.63 -4.53
CA ALA A 306 -8.47 13.68 -5.56
C ALA A 306 -9.81 14.44 -5.54
N ASP A 307 -10.90 13.74 -5.22
CA ASP A 307 -12.26 14.28 -5.04
C ASP A 307 -12.59 14.61 -3.58
N ALA A 308 -11.59 14.61 -2.68
CA ALA A 308 -11.72 14.95 -1.27
C ALA A 308 -10.84 16.17 -0.93
N GLN A 309 -10.36 16.31 0.30
CA GLN A 309 -9.71 17.54 0.75
C GLN A 309 -8.20 17.59 0.50
N TYR A 310 -7.49 16.43 0.39
CA TYR A 310 -6.06 16.41 0.12
C TYR A 310 -5.62 15.15 -0.61
N THR A 311 -4.46 15.23 -1.26
CA THR A 311 -3.70 14.12 -1.80
C THR A 311 -2.31 14.08 -1.16
N ILE A 312 -1.64 12.94 -1.20
CA ILE A 312 -0.29 12.77 -0.67
C ILE A 312 0.58 11.94 -1.62
N ASP A 313 1.80 12.42 -1.87
CA ASP A 313 2.86 11.63 -2.48
C ASP A 313 3.69 11.00 -1.36
N TYR A 314 3.55 9.70 -1.17
CA TYR A 314 4.22 8.96 -0.12
C TYR A 314 5.73 8.85 -0.30
N ASN A 315 6.22 8.83 -1.55
CA ASN A 315 7.65 8.72 -1.85
C ASN A 315 8.38 10.04 -1.67
N LEU A 316 7.71 11.14 -2.00
CA LEU A 316 8.25 12.50 -1.81
C LEU A 316 7.93 13.06 -0.44
N ALA A 317 7.04 12.39 0.32
CA ALA A 317 6.50 12.86 1.58
C ALA A 317 5.86 14.25 1.45
N GLU A 318 5.04 14.45 0.44
CA GLU A 318 4.43 15.75 0.10
C GLU A 318 2.90 15.67 0.15
N VAL A 319 2.28 16.60 0.86
CA VAL A 319 0.81 16.75 0.96
C VAL A 319 0.37 17.93 0.10
N VAL A 320 -0.64 17.71 -0.72
CA VAL A 320 -1.26 18.73 -1.57
C VAL A 320 -2.74 18.80 -1.23
N PHE A 321 -3.23 19.97 -0.89
CA PHE A 321 -4.65 20.21 -0.66
C PHE A 321 -5.39 20.46 -1.97
N THR A 322 -6.60 19.97 -2.07
CA THR A 322 -7.43 20.14 -3.26
C THR A 322 -8.12 21.51 -3.24
N PRO A 323 -8.62 22.01 -4.37
CA PRO A 323 -9.42 23.23 -4.41
C PRO A 323 -10.70 23.19 -3.57
N LEU A 324 -11.16 22.00 -3.18
CA LEU A 324 -12.31 21.82 -2.28
C LEU A 324 -12.02 22.26 -0.84
N PHE A 325 -10.74 22.35 -0.47
CA PHE A 325 -10.31 22.78 0.85
C PHE A 325 -9.19 23.84 0.74
N PRO A 326 -9.52 25.11 0.50
CA PRO A 326 -8.54 26.16 0.31
C PRO A 326 -7.78 26.44 1.62
N ILE A 327 -6.44 26.49 1.51
CA ILE A 327 -5.55 26.83 2.61
C ILE A 327 -5.33 28.33 2.68
N THR A 328 -5.37 28.86 3.88
CA THR A 328 -5.12 30.28 4.18
C THR A 328 -3.94 30.43 5.14
N SER A 329 -3.44 31.64 5.30
CA SER A 329 -2.37 31.96 6.26
C SER A 329 -2.76 31.68 7.72
N ASN A 330 -4.05 31.61 8.04
CA ASN A 330 -4.56 31.29 9.39
C ASN A 330 -4.73 29.76 9.62
N SER A 331 -4.66 28.97 8.57
CA SER A 331 -4.83 27.51 8.68
C SER A 331 -3.67 26.87 9.45
N ARG A 332 -3.98 26.12 10.51
CA ARG A 332 -3.02 25.35 11.30
C ARG A 332 -3.05 23.91 10.85
N ILE A 333 -2.02 23.51 10.12
CA ILE A 333 -1.89 22.17 9.56
C ILE A 333 -1.09 21.31 10.52
N ALA A 334 -1.65 20.13 10.86
CA ALA A 334 -0.95 19.10 11.61
C ALA A 334 -1.06 17.79 10.84
N VAL A 335 0.07 17.14 10.57
CA VAL A 335 0.13 15.86 9.89
C VAL A 335 0.81 14.86 10.80
N GLU A 336 0.09 13.80 11.14
CA GLU A 336 0.59 12.63 11.86
C GLU A 336 0.79 11.51 10.86
N PHE A 337 1.95 10.86 10.88
CA PHE A 337 2.27 9.81 9.91
C PHE A 337 3.36 8.88 10.44
N GLU A 338 3.42 7.69 9.86
CA GLU A 338 4.57 6.81 10.01
C GLU A 338 5.43 6.90 8.75
N TYR A 339 6.74 6.93 8.93
CA TYR A 339 7.69 7.03 7.83
C TYR A 339 8.82 6.03 7.99
N SER A 340 9.34 5.57 6.89
CA SER A 340 10.54 4.74 6.82
C SER A 340 11.73 5.61 6.45
N GLU A 341 12.76 5.57 7.28
CA GLU A 341 14.12 5.89 6.85
C GLU A 341 14.63 4.63 6.16
N MET A 342 14.60 4.59 4.85
CA MET A 342 14.89 3.40 4.02
C MET A 342 16.34 2.88 4.12
N SER A 343 16.98 2.97 5.28
CA SER A 343 18.42 2.77 5.37
C SER A 343 18.83 1.45 6.00
N PHE A 344 18.15 1.01 7.07
CA PHE A 344 18.54 -0.19 7.83
C PHE A 344 17.31 -0.93 8.37
N ALA A 345 17.40 -2.27 8.44
CA ALA A 345 16.40 -3.06 9.15
C ALA A 345 16.46 -2.71 10.65
N ARG A 346 15.33 -2.34 11.21
CA ARG A 346 15.18 -1.95 12.63
C ARG A 346 14.49 -3.05 13.41
N PHE A 347 15.10 -3.44 14.52
CA PHE A 347 14.57 -4.40 15.44
C PHE A 347 14.10 -3.70 16.72
N THR A 348 12.91 -4.08 17.18
CA THR A 348 12.33 -3.59 18.44
C THR A 348 12.21 -4.76 19.40
N SER A 349 12.69 -4.60 20.62
CA SER A 349 12.52 -5.56 21.70
C SER A 349 12.02 -4.89 22.97
N TYR A 350 11.18 -5.60 23.70
CA TYR A 350 10.64 -5.15 24.97
C TYR A 350 10.58 -6.32 25.95
N VAL A 351 10.95 -6.04 27.18
CA VAL A 351 10.76 -6.94 28.33
C VAL A 351 10.26 -6.09 29.49
N GLY A 352 9.18 -6.53 30.12
CA GLY A 352 8.66 -5.85 31.31
C GLY A 352 8.07 -6.85 32.30
N ALA A 353 8.24 -6.59 33.58
CA ALA A 353 7.67 -7.38 34.67
C ALA A 353 7.09 -6.47 35.73
N GLU A 354 5.94 -6.83 36.25
CA GLU A 354 5.31 -6.20 37.42
C GLU A 354 4.95 -7.30 38.43
N LYS A 355 5.33 -7.10 39.67
CA LYS A 355 4.91 -7.93 40.80
C LYS A 355 4.23 -7.09 41.86
N ARG A 356 3.02 -7.48 42.23
CA ARG A 356 2.21 -6.85 43.27
C ARG A 356 2.20 -7.72 44.52
N PHE A 357 2.57 -7.13 45.61
CA PHE A 357 2.43 -7.68 46.95
C PHE A 357 1.25 -6.98 47.66
N LYS A 358 0.92 -7.39 48.88
CA LYS A 358 -0.23 -6.79 49.61
C LYS A 358 -0.19 -5.25 49.72
N ARG A 359 1.00 -4.66 49.86
CA ARG A 359 1.19 -3.20 50.02
C ARG A 359 2.20 -2.60 49.07
N ILE A 360 2.96 -3.41 48.39
CA ILE A 360 4.08 -2.98 47.53
C ILE A 360 3.86 -3.53 46.14
N SER A 361 4.03 -2.71 45.13
CA SER A 361 4.19 -3.17 43.73
C SER A 361 5.59 -2.76 43.26
N VAL A 362 6.25 -3.68 42.55
CA VAL A 362 7.56 -3.45 41.95
C VAL A 362 7.45 -3.75 40.48
N TRP A 363 8.06 -2.94 39.64
CA TRP A 363 8.11 -3.16 38.18
C TRP A 363 9.47 -2.83 37.63
N ALA A 364 9.83 -3.53 36.57
CA ALA A 364 11.00 -3.26 35.78
C ALA A 364 10.65 -3.39 34.29
N SER A 365 11.20 -2.53 33.45
CA SER A 365 10.98 -2.54 32.02
C SER A 365 12.26 -2.21 31.28
N ALA A 366 12.50 -2.89 30.17
CA ALA A 366 13.57 -2.62 29.22
C ALA A 366 12.98 -2.56 27.81
N PHE A 367 13.34 -1.52 27.09
CA PHE A 367 12.94 -1.30 25.70
C PHE A 367 14.18 -1.01 24.86
N SER A 368 14.25 -1.57 23.68
CA SER A 368 15.34 -1.32 22.74
C SER A 368 14.81 -1.28 21.31
N GLU A 369 15.12 -0.22 20.59
CA GLU A 369 15.04 -0.13 19.13
C GLU A 369 16.46 -0.02 18.58
N SER A 370 16.81 -0.85 17.62
CA SER A 370 18.18 -0.96 17.11
C SER A 370 18.21 -1.26 15.63
N ASP A 371 18.87 -0.42 14.86
CA ASP A 371 19.11 -0.65 13.44
C ASP A 371 20.23 -1.69 13.26
N SER A 372 20.05 -2.58 12.28
CA SER A 372 21.06 -3.59 11.95
C SER A 372 22.20 -2.95 11.16
N LYS A 373 23.42 -3.02 11.67
CA LYS A 373 24.63 -2.53 10.95
C LYS A 373 24.89 -3.27 9.63
N ASN A 374 24.46 -4.53 9.54
CA ASN A 374 24.80 -5.45 8.46
C ASN A 374 23.66 -5.69 7.47
N GLN A 375 22.55 -5.00 7.64
CA GLN A 375 21.37 -5.13 6.77
C GLN A 375 20.89 -3.73 6.34
N PRO A 376 21.66 -3.03 5.49
CA PRO A 376 21.14 -1.85 4.82
C PRO A 376 20.02 -2.30 3.86
N LEU A 377 18.93 -1.53 3.78
CA LEU A 377 17.76 -1.88 2.97
C LEU A 377 17.82 -1.26 1.57
N ASP A 378 18.26 0.00 1.47
CA ASP A 378 18.22 0.75 0.21
C ASP A 378 19.52 1.55 -0.05
N GLN A 379 20.55 1.36 0.73
CA GLN A 379 21.87 1.94 0.46
C GLN A 379 22.95 0.88 0.60
N ASP A 380 23.70 0.69 -0.48
CA ASP A 380 24.96 -0.04 -0.40
C ASP A 380 26.03 0.91 0.09
N LEU A 381 26.54 0.68 1.29
CA LEU A 381 27.65 1.45 1.86
C LEU A 381 28.98 0.83 1.47
N SER A 382 29.78 1.57 0.73
CA SER A 382 31.16 1.18 0.45
C SER A 382 32.02 1.21 1.73
N PRO A 383 33.12 0.47 1.78
CA PRO A 383 34.05 0.52 2.93
C PRO A 383 34.55 1.93 3.24
N THR A 384 34.73 2.78 2.24
CA THR A 384 35.11 4.19 2.39
C THR A 384 34.03 5.02 3.06
N GLU A 385 32.75 4.81 2.69
CA GLU A 385 31.62 5.49 3.31
C GLU A 385 31.40 5.04 4.76
N VAL A 386 31.57 3.75 5.05
CA VAL A 386 31.55 3.25 6.43
C VAL A 386 32.68 3.87 7.27
N ASN A 387 33.89 4.04 6.70
CA ASN A 387 35.00 4.70 7.41
C ASN A 387 34.73 6.20 7.62
N LEU A 388 34.09 6.88 6.66
CA LEU A 388 33.62 8.24 6.86
C LEU A 388 32.62 8.31 8.05
N LEU A 389 31.63 7.42 8.07
CA LEU A 389 30.65 7.37 9.14
C LEU A 389 31.27 7.09 10.51
N LYS A 390 32.30 6.26 10.59
CA LYS A 390 33.08 6.06 11.83
C LYS A 390 33.77 7.32 12.31
N GLY A 391 34.20 8.19 11.39
CA GLY A 391 34.95 9.40 11.68
C GLY A 391 34.11 10.63 12.04
N VAL A 392 32.81 10.64 11.73
CA VAL A 392 31.95 11.82 11.95
C VAL A 392 31.27 11.84 13.32
N GLY A 393 31.33 10.75 14.09
CA GLY A 393 30.59 10.65 15.36
C GLY A 393 29.10 10.83 15.16
N ASP A 394 28.44 11.52 16.07
CA ASP A 394 27.03 11.88 16.03
C ASP A 394 26.73 13.15 15.23
N ASN A 395 27.81 13.81 14.72
CA ASN A 395 27.63 14.99 13.86
C ASN A 395 27.30 14.59 12.41
N LEU A 396 26.09 14.10 12.20
CA LEU A 396 25.60 13.61 10.91
C LEU A 396 25.62 14.68 9.81
N ASN A 397 25.69 15.96 10.17
CA ASN A 397 25.81 17.06 9.19
C ASN A 397 27.12 17.01 8.38
N GLN A 398 28.10 16.21 8.79
CA GLN A 398 29.35 16.00 8.07
C GLN A 398 29.37 14.68 7.26
N ALA A 399 28.33 13.87 7.34
CA ALA A 399 28.23 12.57 6.68
C ALA A 399 27.81 12.68 5.20
N TRP A 400 28.41 13.60 4.44
CA TRP A 400 28.11 13.81 3.02
C TRP A 400 29.13 13.17 2.12
N VAL A 401 28.66 12.57 1.02
CA VAL A 401 29.48 12.05 -0.07
C VAL A 401 29.07 12.71 -1.39
N ASN A 402 30.05 12.90 -2.28
CA ASN A 402 29.82 13.38 -3.63
C ASN A 402 29.03 12.32 -4.43
N THR A 403 28.02 12.75 -5.17
CA THR A 403 27.19 11.88 -5.99
C THR A 403 27.60 11.84 -7.45
N ALA A 404 28.55 12.66 -7.88
CA ALA A 404 28.99 12.69 -9.25
C ALA A 404 29.78 11.43 -9.61
N GLN A 405 29.25 10.63 -10.51
CA GLN A 405 29.90 9.42 -11.04
C GLN A 405 30.22 9.63 -12.52
N SER A 406 31.47 9.43 -12.90
CA SER A 406 31.87 9.46 -14.30
C SER A 406 31.21 8.29 -15.04
N THR A 407 30.64 8.56 -16.21
CA THR A 407 29.95 7.57 -17.04
C THR A 407 30.22 7.84 -18.52
N ASP A 408 29.89 6.87 -19.36
CA ASP A 408 29.89 7.06 -20.79
C ASP A 408 28.69 7.91 -21.21
N PHE A 409 28.83 8.60 -22.34
CA PHE A 409 27.75 9.43 -22.88
C PHE A 409 26.57 8.56 -23.35
N ASP A 410 25.39 8.90 -22.87
CA ASP A 410 24.13 8.28 -23.26
C ASP A 410 23.10 9.41 -23.52
N PRO A 411 22.58 9.54 -24.76
CA PRO A 411 21.67 10.63 -25.11
C PRO A 411 20.30 10.54 -24.42
N GLU A 412 19.93 9.38 -23.86
CA GLU A 412 18.68 9.21 -23.13
C GLU A 412 18.78 9.54 -21.65
N LYS A 413 20.02 9.77 -21.14
CA LYS A 413 20.27 10.10 -19.75
C LYS A 413 20.53 11.59 -19.56
N LEU A 414 20.10 12.08 -18.39
CA LEU A 414 20.46 13.43 -17.96
C LEU A 414 21.90 13.41 -17.44
N LEU A 415 22.80 14.05 -18.21
CA LEU A 415 24.21 14.05 -17.92
C LEU A 415 24.72 15.48 -17.66
N TYR A 416 25.76 15.57 -16.85
CA TYR A 416 26.42 16.81 -16.48
C TYR A 416 27.88 16.76 -16.85
N GLN A 417 28.46 17.89 -17.20
CA GLN A 417 29.91 18.08 -17.32
C GLN A 417 30.41 18.94 -16.16
N GLN A 418 31.59 18.63 -15.69
CA GLN A 418 32.28 19.45 -14.70
C GLN A 418 32.98 20.61 -15.40
N VAL A 419 32.73 21.82 -14.94
CA VAL A 419 33.28 23.06 -15.53
C VAL A 419 33.72 24.01 -14.42
N ASP A 420 34.83 24.67 -14.65
CA ASP A 420 35.27 25.76 -13.77
C ASP A 420 34.67 27.07 -14.25
N THR A 421 34.08 27.82 -13.33
CA THR A 421 33.52 29.15 -13.59
C THR A 421 34.06 30.16 -12.57
N THR A 422 34.35 31.36 -13.02
CA THR A 422 34.87 32.41 -12.15
C THR A 422 33.83 33.50 -11.94
N VAL A 423 33.50 33.77 -10.69
CA VAL A 423 32.56 34.83 -10.29
C VAL A 423 33.21 35.67 -9.20
N ASN A 424 33.28 36.97 -9.39
CA ASN A 424 33.89 37.94 -8.47
C ASN A 424 35.33 37.59 -8.04
N GLY A 425 36.13 37.02 -8.98
CA GLY A 425 37.51 36.63 -8.74
C GLY A 425 37.69 35.29 -8.02
N ALA A 426 36.65 34.60 -7.62
CA ALA A 426 36.68 33.26 -7.07
C ALA A 426 36.31 32.22 -8.13
N THR A 427 37.08 31.14 -8.22
CA THR A 427 36.80 30.03 -9.16
C THR A 427 36.04 28.94 -8.46
N TYR A 428 34.93 28.49 -9.09
CA TYR A 428 34.05 27.44 -8.62
C TYR A 428 34.03 26.30 -9.63
N THR A 429 34.22 25.08 -9.18
CA THR A 429 34.04 23.89 -9.98
C THR A 429 32.57 23.44 -9.88
N ILE A 430 31.84 23.51 -10.97
CA ILE A 430 30.39 23.30 -11.02
C ILE A 430 30.02 22.17 -11.97
N PHE A 431 28.85 21.60 -11.77
CA PHE A 431 28.21 20.67 -12.71
C PHE A 431 27.18 21.42 -13.55
N ARG A 432 27.36 21.37 -14.87
CA ARG A 432 26.43 21.96 -15.85
C ARG A 432 25.88 20.86 -16.73
N GLN A 433 24.58 20.82 -16.91
CA GLN A 433 23.95 19.89 -17.84
C GLN A 433 24.60 20.00 -19.23
N THR A 434 24.80 18.86 -19.86
CA THR A 434 25.38 18.79 -21.20
C THR A 434 24.77 17.67 -22.03
N SER A 435 24.64 17.91 -23.32
CA SER A 435 24.32 16.92 -24.34
C SER A 435 25.49 16.70 -25.31
N ASN A 436 26.70 17.14 -24.97
CA ASN A 436 27.87 17.01 -25.82
C ASN A 436 28.51 15.62 -25.67
N PRO A 437 28.51 14.77 -26.73
CA PRO A 437 29.07 13.42 -26.66
C PRO A 437 30.60 13.39 -26.50
N SER A 438 31.29 14.51 -26.78
CA SER A 438 32.76 14.60 -26.65
C SER A 438 33.22 15.11 -25.28
N ALA A 439 32.29 15.49 -24.40
CA ALA A 439 32.62 15.94 -23.04
C ALA A 439 32.80 14.76 -22.08
N GLN A 440 33.67 14.92 -21.08
CA GLN A 440 33.65 14.01 -19.96
C GLN A 440 32.37 14.26 -19.17
N VAL A 441 31.55 13.24 -19.08
CA VAL A 441 30.20 13.36 -18.50
C VAL A 441 30.07 12.59 -17.19
N TYR A 442 29.19 13.09 -16.36
CA TYR A 442 28.89 12.58 -15.04
C TYR A 442 27.37 12.41 -14.89
N GLN A 443 26.99 11.31 -14.29
CA GLN A 443 25.66 11.16 -13.70
C GLN A 443 25.72 11.76 -12.30
N VAL A 444 24.86 12.76 -12.03
CA VAL A 444 24.88 13.52 -10.77
C VAL A 444 23.49 13.50 -10.14
N THR A 445 23.43 13.14 -8.86
CA THR A 445 22.21 13.24 -8.06
C THR A 445 22.33 14.44 -7.12
N PHE A 446 21.33 15.31 -7.15
CA PHE A 446 21.29 16.51 -6.31
C PHE A 446 20.37 16.28 -5.12
N SER A 447 20.85 16.64 -3.94
CA SER A 447 20.07 16.56 -2.70
C SER A 447 19.69 17.95 -2.20
N TYR A 448 18.49 18.06 -1.66
CA TYR A 448 18.05 19.28 -1.00
C TYR A 448 18.81 19.45 0.33
N VAL A 449 19.45 20.58 0.51
CA VAL A 449 20.26 20.91 1.70
C VAL A 449 19.66 22.05 2.53
N GLY A 450 18.54 22.61 2.08
CA GLY A 450 17.85 23.74 2.70
C GLY A 450 17.96 25.01 1.86
N GLU A 451 17.01 25.91 2.00
CA GLU A 451 17.01 27.19 1.30
C GLU A 451 18.22 28.04 1.69
N GLY A 452 18.91 28.55 0.68
CA GLY A 452 20.13 29.35 0.85
C GLY A 452 21.35 28.58 1.40
N LYS A 453 21.27 27.24 1.48
CA LYS A 453 22.37 26.39 1.97
C LYS A 453 23.04 25.57 0.86
N GLY A 454 22.53 25.67 -0.37
CA GLY A 454 23.05 24.96 -1.53
C GLY A 454 23.47 25.92 -2.65
N SER A 455 24.13 25.37 -3.65
CA SER A 455 24.63 26.10 -4.82
C SER A 455 23.79 25.87 -6.07
N TYR A 456 22.77 25.02 -6.01
CA TYR A 456 21.92 24.68 -7.15
C TYR A 456 20.46 24.92 -6.87
N THR A 457 19.71 25.23 -7.94
CA THR A 457 18.24 25.33 -7.94
C THR A 457 17.66 24.44 -9.05
N PRO A 458 16.45 23.89 -8.88
CA PRO A 458 15.80 23.17 -9.96
C PRO A 458 15.50 24.11 -11.14
N ASP A 459 15.74 23.64 -12.35
CA ASP A 459 15.40 24.32 -13.59
C ASP A 459 14.15 23.67 -14.19
N PHE A 460 13.04 24.39 -14.19
CA PHE A 460 11.75 23.89 -14.67
C PHE A 460 11.55 24.11 -16.19
N GLY A 461 12.53 24.70 -16.88
CA GLY A 461 12.42 25.13 -18.28
C GLY A 461 12.84 24.12 -19.33
N GLY A 462 13.35 22.98 -18.99
CA GLY A 462 13.91 22.03 -19.95
C GLY A 462 13.60 20.58 -19.65
N VAL A 463 13.28 19.83 -20.68
CA VAL A 463 13.30 18.35 -20.82
C VAL A 463 12.67 17.53 -19.67
N ASN A 464 12.03 16.44 -19.99
CA ASN A 464 11.48 15.42 -19.09
C ASN A 464 12.50 14.95 -18.05
N GLY A 465 12.66 15.69 -16.95
CA GLY A 465 13.60 15.38 -15.88
C GLY A 465 13.85 16.62 -15.02
N ARG A 466 14.21 16.41 -13.76
CA ARG A 466 14.60 17.46 -12.85
C ARG A 466 16.05 17.87 -13.16
N VAL A 467 16.22 18.90 -13.98
CA VAL A 467 17.53 19.54 -14.25
C VAL A 467 17.83 20.49 -13.11
N TYR A 468 19.09 20.53 -12.68
CA TYR A 468 19.56 21.47 -11.67
C TYR A 468 20.59 22.43 -12.27
N LYS A 469 20.44 23.71 -11.94
CA LYS A 469 21.27 24.79 -12.42
C LYS A 469 22.02 25.41 -11.26
N TRP A 470 23.32 25.59 -11.44
CA TRP A 470 24.15 26.30 -10.47
C TRP A 470 23.79 27.78 -10.40
N VAL A 471 23.76 28.33 -9.20
CA VAL A 471 23.53 29.73 -8.91
C VAL A 471 24.73 30.31 -8.18
N ALA A 472 25.25 31.41 -8.69
CA ALA A 472 26.39 32.07 -8.10
C ALA A 472 26.08 32.60 -6.68
N PRO A 473 27.01 32.47 -5.72
CA PRO A 473 26.85 33.08 -4.40
C PRO A 473 26.81 34.60 -4.50
N THR A 474 25.97 35.24 -3.70
CA THR A 474 25.86 36.68 -3.59
C THR A 474 26.42 37.12 -2.24
N ASN A 475 27.42 38.00 -2.26
CA ASN A 475 28.10 38.45 -1.03
C ASN A 475 28.63 37.30 -0.14
N GLY A 476 29.09 36.20 -0.77
CA GLY A 476 29.57 35.02 -0.06
C GLY A 476 28.48 34.08 0.48
N LEU A 477 27.19 34.40 0.29
CA LEU A 477 26.07 33.58 0.70
C LEU A 477 25.57 32.75 -0.47
N LEU A 478 25.35 31.46 -0.23
CA LEU A 478 24.76 30.54 -1.19
C LEU A 478 23.31 30.96 -1.49
N GLN A 479 22.88 30.77 -2.73
CA GLN A 479 21.55 31.20 -3.21
C GLN A 479 20.67 30.03 -3.64
N GLY A 480 21.22 28.83 -3.67
CA GLY A 480 20.49 27.63 -4.03
C GLY A 480 20.01 26.84 -2.81
N SER A 481 19.34 25.74 -3.09
CA SER A 481 18.80 24.84 -2.07
C SER A 481 19.25 23.39 -2.26
N TYR A 482 20.05 23.11 -3.29
CA TYR A 482 20.50 21.77 -3.66
C TYR A 482 22.02 21.71 -3.82
N GLU A 483 22.60 20.52 -3.54
CA GLU A 483 24.01 20.21 -3.75
C GLU A 483 24.20 18.83 -4.39
N PRO A 484 25.27 18.62 -5.18
CA PRO A 484 25.62 17.31 -5.76
C PRO A 484 26.22 16.38 -4.70
N LYS A 485 25.51 16.17 -3.61
CA LYS A 485 25.93 15.42 -2.43
C LYS A 485 24.80 14.52 -1.97
N ARG A 486 25.13 13.38 -1.39
CA ARG A 486 24.21 12.48 -0.70
C ARG A 486 24.55 12.42 0.78
N LEU A 487 23.60 12.64 1.63
CA LEU A 487 23.74 12.41 3.06
C LEU A 487 23.74 10.90 3.31
N LEU A 488 24.74 10.42 4.01
CA LEU A 488 24.77 9.05 4.47
C LEU A 488 23.94 8.92 5.73
N VAL A 489 23.11 7.90 5.77
CA VAL A 489 22.29 7.59 6.94
C VAL A 489 23.01 6.57 7.79
N THR A 490 23.04 6.79 9.10
CA THR A 490 23.68 5.93 10.09
C THR A 490 22.68 4.97 10.73
N PRO A 491 23.10 3.74 11.10
CA PRO A 491 22.29 2.87 11.94
C PRO A 491 22.26 3.44 13.36
N LYS A 492 21.06 3.56 13.93
CA LYS A 492 20.81 4.16 15.24
C LYS A 492 20.41 3.11 16.27
N GLN A 493 20.59 3.42 17.55
CA GLN A 493 20.09 2.58 18.64
C GLN A 493 19.50 3.43 19.74
N LYS A 494 18.32 3.06 20.22
CA LYS A 494 17.67 3.67 21.37
C LYS A 494 17.32 2.61 22.40
N GLN A 495 17.77 2.79 23.60
CA GLN A 495 17.51 1.89 24.73
C GLN A 495 16.96 2.67 25.91
N LEU A 496 16.02 2.05 26.61
CA LEU A 496 15.36 2.64 27.77
C LEU A 496 15.20 1.54 28.83
N PHE A 497 15.61 1.84 30.05
CA PHE A 497 15.47 0.98 31.21
C PHE A 497 14.74 1.75 32.29
N ALA A 498 13.75 1.15 32.91
CA ALA A 498 13.04 1.75 34.05
C ALA A 498 12.82 0.71 35.14
N LEU A 499 12.97 1.14 36.38
CA LEU A 499 12.72 0.37 37.58
C LEU A 499 11.94 1.22 38.55
N GLY A 500 10.87 0.68 39.12
CA GLY A 500 10.06 1.42 40.04
C GLY A 500 9.39 0.56 41.10
N SER A 501 8.98 1.23 42.16
CA SER A 501 8.23 0.66 43.27
C SER A 501 7.14 1.63 43.73
N ALA A 502 5.99 1.09 44.05
CA ALA A 502 4.92 1.85 44.72
C ALA A 502 4.51 1.15 46.02
N ILE A 503 4.43 1.94 47.10
CA ILE A 503 4.09 1.48 48.46
C ILE A 503 2.79 2.15 48.86
N ASN A 504 1.76 1.37 49.13
CA ASN A 504 0.51 1.85 49.69
C ASN A 504 0.68 2.04 51.21
N ILE A 505 0.72 3.31 51.68
CA ILE A 505 1.03 3.66 53.07
C ILE A 505 -0.21 3.54 53.95
N ALA A 506 -1.39 3.77 53.40
CA ALA A 506 -2.68 3.62 54.07
C ALA A 506 -3.82 3.64 53.03
N LYS A 507 -5.07 3.62 53.51
CA LYS A 507 -6.24 3.69 52.63
C LYS A 507 -6.29 4.94 51.70
N LYS A 508 -5.46 5.96 51.97
CA LYS A 508 -5.52 7.27 51.29
C LYS A 508 -4.19 7.77 50.75
N GLY A 509 -3.10 6.99 50.81
CA GLY A 509 -1.79 7.45 50.34
C GLY A 509 -0.97 6.35 49.69
N ALA A 510 -0.23 6.68 48.63
CA ALA A 510 0.77 5.85 48.02
C ALA A 510 2.04 6.67 47.80
N LEU A 511 3.20 6.06 48.07
CA LEU A 511 4.50 6.58 47.71
C LEU A 511 4.99 5.81 46.49
N MET A 512 5.36 6.52 45.42
CA MET A 512 5.92 5.93 44.21
C MET A 512 7.33 6.48 44.01
N VAL A 513 8.27 5.57 43.74
CA VAL A 513 9.65 5.91 43.41
C VAL A 513 9.98 5.18 42.12
N GLU A 514 10.46 5.89 41.14
CA GLU A 514 10.86 5.35 39.84
C GLU A 514 12.15 5.98 39.36
N GLY A 515 13.02 5.20 38.78
CA GLY A 515 14.24 5.63 38.11
C GLY A 515 14.29 5.06 36.68
N ALA A 516 14.79 5.85 35.76
CA ALA A 516 14.97 5.42 34.37
C ALA A 516 16.32 5.87 33.84
N VAL A 517 16.88 5.08 32.94
CA VAL A 517 18.10 5.37 32.19
C VAL A 517 17.81 5.19 30.73
N SER A 518 18.23 6.15 29.91
CA SER A 518 18.13 6.06 28.45
C SER A 518 19.52 6.04 27.81
N ARG A 519 19.64 5.35 26.70
CA ARG A 519 20.78 5.43 25.79
C ARG A 519 20.25 5.72 24.39
N ASN A 520 20.83 6.72 23.71
CA ASN A 520 20.44 7.14 22.37
C ASN A 520 21.68 7.35 21.50
N ASP A 521 22.13 6.29 20.84
CA ASP A 521 23.28 6.26 19.92
C ASP A 521 22.77 6.59 18.51
N LEU A 522 23.19 7.72 17.96
CA LEU A 522 22.79 8.20 16.64
C LEU A 522 23.65 7.62 15.52
N ASN A 523 24.81 7.04 15.85
CA ASN A 523 25.73 6.47 14.87
C ASN A 523 26.46 5.24 15.39
N ARG A 524 25.85 4.10 15.27
CA ARG A 524 26.40 2.82 15.72
C ARG A 524 27.71 2.39 15.03
N PHE A 525 28.11 3.05 13.94
CA PHE A 525 29.44 2.82 13.32
C PHE A 525 30.57 3.52 14.09
N SER A 526 30.26 4.65 14.72
CA SER A 526 31.23 5.42 15.49
C SER A 526 31.31 4.98 16.96
N THR A 527 32.44 5.26 17.58
CA THR A 527 32.64 5.17 19.03
C THR A 527 33.11 6.50 19.61
N LEU A 528 33.16 7.56 18.77
CA LEU A 528 33.77 8.84 19.15
C LEU A 528 32.95 9.56 20.23
N ASP A 529 31.64 9.52 20.14
CA ASP A 529 30.74 10.29 21.01
C ASP A 529 29.93 9.38 21.97
N ALA A 530 30.47 8.17 22.31
CA ALA A 530 29.78 7.20 23.16
C ALA A 530 29.54 7.68 24.63
N GLY A 531 30.09 8.81 25.02
CA GLY A 531 30.01 9.37 26.38
C GLY A 531 28.73 10.19 26.63
N ASP A 532 28.12 10.77 25.61
CA ASP A 532 26.91 11.58 25.67
C ASP A 532 25.62 10.83 25.27
N ASP A 533 25.76 9.58 24.87
CA ASP A 533 24.66 8.67 24.57
C ASP A 533 23.73 8.38 25.76
N VAL A 534 24.20 8.53 26.99
CA VAL A 534 23.51 8.09 28.21
C VAL A 534 22.87 9.27 28.93
N GLY A 535 21.57 9.22 29.11
CA GLY A 535 20.77 10.21 29.82
C GLY A 535 20.03 9.63 31.04
#